data_579ec06a88d58fd2b07f074b86a55d3e
#
_entry.id   579ec06a88d58fd2b07f074b86a55d3e
#
_cell.length_a   1.000
_cell.length_b   1.000
_cell.length_c   1.000
_cell.angle_alpha   90.00
_cell.angle_beta   90.00
_cell.angle_gamma   90.00
#
_symmetry.space_group_name_H-M   'P 1'
#
loop_
_entity.id
_entity.type
_entity.pdbx_description
1 polymer ?
#
loop_
_entity_poly.entity_id
_entity_poly.type
_entity_poly.pdbx_seq_one_letter_code
_entity_poly.pdbx_strand_id
1 'polypeptide(L)'
;LRWRATPDTLSLCLSVKKGQAVDHKIGVIPFSVDGDRIAIMFVTSQKRGRWILPKGNLKADEKHKKGCKREAFEEAGVSGKILKDFPITTAISKSTDTGLVQTAVTYYPMLVTQQADEWPEKHKRERHWALLKDAYQVTDREDFRQLIGLFDAISPAVLATAKRKIEQLPS
;
A
#
# COMPACT_ATOMS: atom_id res chain seq x y z
N LEU A 1 -40.25 -24.28 29.79
CA LEU A 1 -38.93 -23.76 30.23
C LEU A 1 -38.69 -22.41 29.56
N ARG A 2 -38.83 -21.36 30.35
CA ARG A 2 -38.53 -19.98 29.89
C ARG A 2 -37.05 -19.71 30.17
N TRP A 3 -36.25 -19.45 29.13
CA TRP A 3 -34.91 -18.88 29.26
C TRP A 3 -35.04 -17.41 29.63
N ARG A 4 -34.58 -17.04 30.82
CA ARG A 4 -34.36 -15.62 31.17
C ARG A 4 -32.97 -15.24 30.70
N ALA A 5 -32.89 -14.34 29.74
CA ALA A 5 -31.66 -13.67 29.37
C ALA A 5 -31.26 -12.72 30.51
N THR A 6 -30.06 -12.86 31.03
CA THR A 6 -29.45 -11.91 31.98
C THR A 6 -28.92 -10.68 31.24
N PRO A 7 -29.09 -9.48 31.80
CA PRO A 7 -28.76 -8.22 31.06
C PRO A 7 -27.31 -7.75 31.21
N ASP A 8 -26.32 -8.63 31.35
CA ASP A 8 -24.95 -8.21 31.64
C ASP A 8 -23.89 -8.51 30.59
N THR A 9 -24.28 -8.80 29.34
CA THR A 9 -23.29 -9.06 28.25
C THR A 9 -23.24 -7.98 27.18
N LEU A 10 -23.88 -6.84 27.37
CA LEU A 10 -23.95 -5.75 26.37
C LEU A 10 -23.19 -4.47 26.76
N SER A 11 -22.36 -4.53 27.80
CA SER A 11 -21.62 -3.32 28.24
C SER A 11 -20.10 -3.36 27.97
N LEU A 12 -19.62 -4.22 27.11
CA LEU A 12 -18.20 -4.28 26.72
C LEU A 12 -17.96 -3.81 25.30
N CYS A 13 -18.93 -3.13 24.70
CA CYS A 13 -18.75 -2.53 23.40
C CYS A 13 -18.75 -0.99 23.56
N LEU A 14 -17.62 -0.38 23.15
CA LEU A 14 -17.52 1.04 22.84
C LEU A 14 -17.28 2.01 24.00
N SER A 15 -16.14 1.92 24.63
CA SER A 15 -15.44 3.15 24.99
C SER A 15 -14.45 3.51 23.88
N VAL A 16 -14.94 3.85 22.72
CA VAL A 16 -14.17 4.59 21.73
C VAL A 16 -13.99 5.99 22.29
N LYS A 17 -12.82 6.27 22.84
CA LYS A 17 -12.43 7.62 23.21
C LYS A 17 -12.52 8.47 21.95
N LYS A 18 -13.54 9.31 21.85
CA LYS A 18 -13.62 10.45 20.93
C LYS A 18 -12.36 11.27 21.15
N GLY A 19 -11.43 11.31 20.18
CA GLY A 19 -10.31 12.25 20.22
C GLY A 19 -8.93 11.80 19.78
N GLN A 20 -8.71 10.55 19.35
CA GLN A 20 -7.50 10.21 18.62
C GLN A 20 -7.84 10.21 17.12
N ALA A 21 -7.34 11.23 16.41
CA ALA A 21 -7.22 11.15 14.97
C ALA A 21 -6.37 9.90 14.68
N VAL A 22 -6.99 8.83 14.21
CA VAL A 22 -6.27 7.66 13.75
C VAL A 22 -5.46 8.16 12.56
N ASP A 23 -4.13 8.20 12.69
CA ASP A 23 -3.22 8.54 11.60
C ASP A 23 -3.51 7.60 10.44
N HIS A 24 -4.34 8.07 9.49
CA HIS A 24 -4.68 7.29 8.33
C HIS A 24 -3.50 7.30 7.36
N LYS A 25 -2.89 6.13 7.18
CA LYS A 25 -1.80 5.96 6.22
C LYS A 25 -2.31 5.39 4.92
N ILE A 26 -1.73 5.90 3.86
CA ILE A 26 -1.94 5.41 2.50
C ILE A 26 -0.65 4.86 1.94
N GLY A 27 -0.76 3.93 1.02
CA GLY A 27 0.37 3.35 0.33
C GLY A 27 0.07 3.08 -1.13
N VAL A 28 1.09 2.71 -1.84
CA VAL A 28 1.03 2.45 -3.28
C VAL A 28 1.69 1.12 -3.57
N ILE A 29 1.09 0.36 -4.47
CA ILE A 29 1.73 -0.78 -5.13
C ILE A 29 2.03 -0.34 -6.56
N PRO A 30 3.22 0.25 -6.82
CA PRO A 30 3.58 0.64 -8.17
C PRO A 30 3.80 -0.62 -9.00
N PHE A 31 3.11 -0.74 -10.13
CA PHE A 31 3.24 -1.90 -11.01
C PHE A 31 3.32 -1.50 -12.47
N SER A 32 3.92 -2.37 -13.26
CA SER A 32 3.95 -2.32 -14.71
C SER A 32 3.47 -3.63 -15.31
N VAL A 33 3.04 -3.57 -16.56
CA VAL A 33 2.50 -4.72 -17.30
C VAL A 33 3.33 -4.92 -18.56
N ASP A 34 3.76 -6.16 -18.78
CA ASP A 34 4.40 -6.62 -20.01
C ASP A 34 3.71 -7.91 -20.45
N GLY A 35 2.84 -7.84 -21.46
CA GLY A 35 1.94 -8.93 -21.82
C GLY A 35 1.00 -9.29 -20.67
N ASP A 36 1.10 -10.52 -20.18
CA ASP A 36 0.34 -11.00 -19.01
C ASP A 36 1.14 -10.98 -17.71
N ARG A 37 2.37 -10.45 -17.75
CA ARG A 37 3.25 -10.36 -16.60
C ARG A 37 3.09 -9.03 -15.89
N ILE A 38 3.03 -9.09 -14.57
CA ILE A 38 3.05 -7.92 -13.69
C ILE A 38 4.40 -7.88 -12.99
N ALA A 39 5.04 -6.72 -13.01
CA ALA A 39 6.16 -6.39 -12.14
C ALA A 39 5.74 -5.32 -11.14
N ILE A 40 6.23 -5.41 -9.91
CA ILE A 40 6.01 -4.39 -8.87
C ILE A 40 7.32 -3.75 -8.46
N MET A 41 7.27 -2.47 -8.07
CA MET A 41 8.44 -1.73 -7.63
C MET A 41 8.47 -1.65 -6.11
N PHE A 42 9.59 -2.10 -5.55
CA PHE A 42 9.96 -1.91 -4.15
C PHE A 42 10.86 -0.71 -3.99
N VAL A 43 10.86 -0.15 -2.79
CA VAL A 43 11.82 0.85 -2.33
C VAL A 43 12.44 0.40 -1.01
N THR A 44 13.63 0.89 -0.68
CA THR A 44 14.22 0.62 0.62
C THR A 44 13.65 1.56 1.70
N SER A 45 13.47 1.03 2.92
CA SER A 45 13.16 1.85 4.09
C SER A 45 14.37 2.69 4.49
N GLN A 46 14.16 3.96 4.89
CA GLN A 46 15.27 4.88 5.18
C GLN A 46 16.19 4.44 6.31
N LYS A 47 15.62 3.86 7.39
CA LYS A 47 16.40 3.52 8.59
C LYS A 47 17.15 2.20 8.49
N ARG A 48 16.55 1.19 7.84
CA ARG A 48 17.07 -0.19 7.85
C ARG A 48 17.39 -0.75 6.48
N GLY A 49 17.13 -0.02 5.41
CA GLY A 49 17.37 -0.46 4.03
C GLY A 49 16.57 -1.71 3.63
N ARG A 50 15.45 -2.01 4.31
CA ARG A 50 14.62 -3.18 4.00
C ARG A 50 13.67 -2.86 2.84
N TRP A 51 13.47 -3.82 1.98
CA TRP A 51 12.55 -3.67 0.84
C TRP A 51 11.09 -3.61 1.30
N ILE A 52 10.44 -2.52 0.96
CA ILE A 52 9.06 -2.18 1.30
C ILE A 52 8.33 -1.60 0.09
N LEU A 53 7.03 -1.39 0.22
CA LEU A 53 6.25 -0.62 -0.75
C LEU A 53 6.05 0.82 -0.25
N PRO A 54 6.00 1.82 -1.17
CA PRO A 54 5.86 3.23 -0.81
C PRO A 54 4.60 3.48 0.02
N LYS A 55 4.73 4.26 1.08
CA LYS A 55 3.62 4.65 1.96
C LYS A 55 3.95 5.87 2.78
N GLY A 56 2.92 6.60 3.17
CA GLY A 56 3.08 7.75 4.04
C GLY A 56 1.78 8.20 4.69
N ASN A 57 1.86 9.31 5.38
CA ASN A 57 0.71 9.91 6.03
C ASN A 57 -0.12 10.71 5.02
N LEU A 58 -1.42 10.57 5.12
CA LEU A 58 -2.33 11.45 4.40
C LEU A 58 -2.29 12.84 5.04
N LYS A 59 -2.08 13.87 4.23
CA LYS A 59 -2.12 15.26 4.71
C LYS A 59 -3.57 15.68 5.00
N ALA A 60 -3.75 16.72 5.85
CA ALA A 60 -5.07 17.27 6.10
C ALA A 60 -5.77 17.63 4.78
N ASP A 61 -7.03 17.23 4.65
CA ASP A 61 -7.87 17.44 3.45
C ASP A 61 -7.33 16.85 2.14
N GLU A 62 -6.28 16.01 2.20
CA GLU A 62 -5.72 15.34 1.04
C GLU A 62 -6.55 14.09 0.70
N LYS A 63 -6.98 13.98 -0.55
CA LYS A 63 -7.65 12.78 -1.05
C LYS A 63 -6.65 11.64 -1.22
N HIS A 64 -7.07 10.40 -0.97
CA HIS A 64 -6.24 9.20 -1.10
C HIS A 64 -5.47 9.15 -2.42
N LYS A 65 -6.14 9.37 -3.55
CA LYS A 65 -5.50 9.37 -4.88
C LYS A 65 -4.36 10.37 -4.99
N LYS A 66 -4.52 11.57 -4.41
CA LYS A 66 -3.48 12.62 -4.43
C LYS A 66 -2.31 12.22 -3.53
N GLY A 67 -2.59 11.75 -2.32
CA GLY A 67 -1.58 11.27 -1.39
C GLY A 67 -0.78 10.09 -1.94
N CYS A 68 -1.44 9.12 -2.57
CA CYS A 68 -0.78 8.00 -3.23
C CYS A 68 0.19 8.45 -4.34
N LYS A 69 -0.23 9.38 -5.19
CA LYS A 69 0.65 9.93 -6.24
C LYS A 69 1.84 10.66 -5.67
N ARG A 70 1.63 11.43 -4.60
CA ARG A 70 2.69 12.16 -3.91
C ARG A 70 3.71 11.20 -3.29
N GLU A 71 3.28 10.22 -2.51
CA GLU A 71 4.17 9.24 -1.87
C GLU A 71 4.93 8.39 -2.91
N ALA A 72 4.27 7.96 -3.98
CA ALA A 72 4.92 7.22 -5.07
C ALA A 72 6.04 8.03 -5.73
N PHE A 73 5.83 9.31 -5.96
CA PHE A 73 6.85 10.17 -6.54
C PHE A 73 7.96 10.51 -5.54
N GLU A 74 7.61 10.88 -4.31
CA GLU A 74 8.59 11.24 -3.28
C GLU A 74 9.53 10.07 -2.95
N GLU A 75 9.00 8.86 -2.75
CA GLU A 75 9.78 7.69 -2.34
C GLU A 75 10.40 6.91 -3.50
N ALA A 76 9.69 6.76 -4.62
CA ALA A 76 10.08 5.87 -5.72
C ALA A 76 10.36 6.59 -7.04
N GLY A 77 10.04 7.86 -7.17
CA GLY A 77 10.23 8.61 -8.41
C GLY A 77 9.36 8.12 -9.55
N VAL A 78 8.17 7.59 -9.26
CA VAL A 78 7.25 7.10 -10.28
C VAL A 78 5.95 7.88 -10.28
N SER A 79 5.37 7.99 -11.48
CA SER A 79 4.07 8.59 -11.71
C SER A 79 3.20 7.64 -12.53
N GLY A 80 1.89 7.75 -12.38
CA GLY A 80 0.99 6.86 -13.10
C GLY A 80 -0.48 7.01 -12.71
N LYS A 81 -1.25 5.98 -13.05
CA LYS A 81 -2.69 5.93 -12.83
C LYS A 81 -3.02 5.09 -11.60
N ILE A 82 -3.64 5.68 -10.60
CA ILE A 82 -4.14 4.97 -9.42
C ILE A 82 -5.39 4.19 -9.80
N LEU A 83 -5.40 2.89 -9.50
CA LEU A 83 -6.56 2.02 -9.63
C LEU A 83 -7.38 2.07 -8.34
N LYS A 84 -8.21 3.08 -8.20
CA LYS A 84 -8.97 3.40 -6.98
C LYS A 84 -9.96 2.32 -6.54
N ASP A 85 -10.36 1.45 -7.46
CA ASP A 85 -11.38 0.41 -7.22
C ASP A 85 -10.79 -0.87 -6.61
N PHE A 86 -9.46 -0.90 -6.36
CA PHE A 86 -8.74 -2.03 -5.77
C PHE A 86 -7.99 -1.65 -4.48
N PRO A 87 -8.65 -1.05 -3.47
CA PRO A 87 -7.99 -0.76 -2.20
C PRO A 87 -7.68 -2.05 -1.44
N ILE A 88 -6.49 -2.11 -0.84
CA ILE A 88 -6.08 -3.20 0.06
C ILE A 88 -5.66 -2.57 1.38
N THR A 89 -6.40 -2.83 2.46
CA THR A 89 -6.04 -2.36 3.79
C THR A 89 -5.41 -3.49 4.59
N THR A 90 -4.23 -3.22 5.12
CA THR A 90 -3.48 -4.18 5.93
C THR A 90 -2.76 -3.48 7.08
N ALA A 91 -2.41 -4.25 8.12
CA ALA A 91 -1.61 -3.75 9.24
C ALA A 91 -0.12 -3.83 8.88
N ILE A 92 0.56 -2.70 8.97
CA ILE A 92 2.02 -2.62 8.79
C ILE A 92 2.67 -2.36 10.15
N SER A 93 3.62 -3.20 10.49
CA SER A 93 4.34 -3.12 11.76
C SER A 93 5.51 -2.13 11.67
N LYS A 94 5.69 -1.34 12.72
CA LYS A 94 6.82 -0.44 12.90
C LYS A 94 7.44 -0.68 14.28
N SER A 95 8.73 -0.90 14.30
CA SER A 95 9.50 -0.96 15.55
C SER A 95 9.72 0.45 16.06
N THR A 96 9.39 0.69 17.33
CA THR A 96 9.61 1.95 18.05
C THR A 96 10.43 1.67 19.31
N ASP A 97 10.88 2.72 20.00
CA ASP A 97 11.66 2.59 21.24
C ASP A 97 10.84 1.93 22.36
N THR A 98 9.51 1.98 22.28
CA THR A 98 8.58 1.40 23.27
C THR A 98 8.00 0.06 22.85
N GLY A 99 8.41 -0.50 21.71
CA GLY A 99 7.95 -1.80 21.19
C GLY A 99 7.43 -1.74 19.76
N LEU A 100 6.67 -2.77 19.40
CA LEU A 100 6.09 -2.90 18.06
C LEU A 100 4.74 -2.20 17.99
N VAL A 101 4.60 -1.29 17.03
CA VAL A 101 3.33 -0.59 16.73
C VAL A 101 2.80 -1.06 15.39
N GLN A 102 1.53 -1.43 15.34
CA GLN A 102 0.83 -1.73 14.09
C GLN A 102 -0.01 -0.53 13.65
N THR A 103 0.09 -0.20 12.37
CA THR A 103 -0.69 0.88 11.75
C THR A 103 -1.44 0.35 10.55
N ALA A 104 -2.73 0.64 10.46
CA ALA A 104 -3.50 0.32 9.27
C ALA A 104 -3.07 1.23 8.11
N VAL A 105 -2.77 0.62 6.96
CA VAL A 105 -2.42 1.32 5.73
C VAL A 105 -3.31 0.83 4.61
N THR A 106 -3.92 1.75 3.88
CA THR A 106 -4.68 1.43 2.67
C THR A 106 -3.78 1.62 1.45
N TYR A 107 -3.49 0.53 0.77
CA TYR A 107 -2.70 0.51 -0.46
C TYR A 107 -3.59 0.52 -1.69
N TYR A 108 -3.14 1.25 -2.71
CA TYR A 108 -3.77 1.27 -4.04
C TYR A 108 -2.75 0.86 -5.10
N PRO A 109 -3.13 -0.02 -6.04
CA PRO A 109 -2.29 -0.27 -7.22
C PRO A 109 -2.12 1.00 -8.04
N MET A 110 -0.90 1.26 -8.50
CA MET A 110 -0.59 2.34 -9.45
C MET A 110 0.02 1.74 -10.71
N LEU A 111 -0.69 1.88 -11.84
CA LEU A 111 -0.10 1.60 -13.14
C LEU A 111 0.92 2.69 -13.46
N VAL A 112 2.20 2.35 -13.40
CA VAL A 112 3.31 3.28 -13.65
C VAL A 112 3.36 3.61 -15.12
N THR A 113 3.35 4.90 -15.43
CA THR A 113 3.48 5.43 -16.80
C THR A 113 4.78 6.20 -17.01
N GLN A 114 5.41 6.67 -15.94
CA GLN A 114 6.68 7.38 -15.99
C GLN A 114 7.55 7.02 -14.79
N GLN A 115 8.84 6.91 -15.04
CA GLN A 115 9.87 6.73 -14.03
C GLN A 115 10.91 7.83 -14.17
N ALA A 116 11.05 8.67 -13.16
CA ALA A 116 12.00 9.76 -13.16
C ALA A 116 13.41 9.28 -12.80
N ASP A 117 14.42 9.92 -13.37
CA ASP A 117 15.83 9.67 -13.00
C ASP A 117 16.21 10.42 -11.72
N GLU A 118 15.56 11.56 -11.47
CA GLU A 118 15.70 12.37 -10.26
C GLU A 118 14.36 12.47 -9.52
N TRP A 119 14.38 12.23 -8.21
CA TRP A 119 13.20 12.35 -7.36
C TRP A 119 13.61 12.73 -5.92
N PRO A 120 12.67 13.23 -5.08
CA PRO A 120 12.98 13.81 -3.77
C PRO A 120 13.82 12.93 -2.85
N GLU A 121 13.52 11.63 -2.77
CA GLU A 121 14.21 10.73 -1.85
C GLU A 121 15.26 9.82 -2.51
N LYS A 122 15.71 10.14 -3.72
CA LYS A 122 16.71 9.36 -4.47
C LYS A 122 17.97 9.03 -3.65
N HIS A 123 18.46 9.98 -2.87
CA HIS A 123 19.67 9.80 -2.06
C HIS A 123 19.45 9.00 -0.77
N LYS A 124 18.18 8.72 -0.45
CA LYS A 124 17.79 8.01 0.79
C LYS A 124 17.25 6.62 0.55
N ARG A 125 16.90 6.30 -0.71
CA ARG A 125 16.24 5.04 -1.07
C ARG A 125 16.79 4.48 -2.37
N GLU A 126 16.86 3.16 -2.40
CA GLU A 126 17.01 2.39 -3.62
C GLU A 126 15.62 1.94 -4.10
N ARG A 127 15.49 1.65 -5.39
CA ARG A 127 14.27 1.10 -5.99
C ARG A 127 14.59 -0.13 -6.83
N HIS A 128 13.68 -1.09 -6.86
CA HIS A 128 13.86 -2.36 -7.52
C HIS A 128 12.55 -2.88 -8.11
N TRP A 129 12.58 -3.21 -9.40
CA TRP A 129 11.50 -3.91 -10.06
C TRP A 129 11.63 -5.42 -9.88
N ALA A 130 10.57 -6.09 -9.47
CA ALA A 130 10.50 -7.55 -9.40
C ALA A 130 9.21 -8.05 -10.06
N LEU A 131 9.29 -9.19 -10.76
CA LEU A 131 8.09 -9.87 -11.23
C LEU A 131 7.24 -10.28 -10.02
N LEU A 132 5.91 -10.19 -10.16
CA LEU A 132 4.98 -10.51 -9.07
C LEU A 132 5.22 -11.92 -8.50
N LYS A 133 5.51 -12.90 -9.36
CA LYS A 133 5.84 -14.27 -8.96
C LYS A 133 7.06 -14.37 -8.04
N ASP A 134 8.00 -13.42 -8.15
CA ASP A 134 9.27 -13.42 -7.41
C ASP A 134 9.24 -12.40 -6.25
N ALA A 135 8.17 -11.61 -6.14
CA ALA A 135 8.05 -10.49 -5.21
C ALA A 135 8.15 -10.90 -3.73
N TYR A 136 7.70 -12.11 -3.39
CA TYR A 136 7.83 -12.66 -2.03
C TYR A 136 9.29 -12.80 -1.57
N GLN A 137 10.22 -12.98 -2.48
CA GLN A 137 11.64 -13.17 -2.17
C GLN A 137 12.38 -11.83 -1.97
N VAL A 138 11.80 -10.73 -2.45
CA VAL A 138 12.43 -9.40 -2.36
C VAL A 138 12.37 -8.86 -0.95
N THR A 139 11.22 -8.99 -0.27
CA THR A 139 11.06 -8.51 1.11
C THR A 139 11.20 -9.64 2.13
N ASP A 140 11.89 -9.35 3.22
CA ASP A 140 12.00 -10.24 4.39
C ASP A 140 10.90 -9.97 5.43
N ARG A 141 10.00 -9.02 5.15
CA ARG A 141 8.93 -8.60 6.06
C ARG A 141 7.64 -9.32 5.78
N GLU A 142 7.12 -10.03 6.78
CA GLU A 142 5.90 -10.83 6.68
C GLU A 142 4.65 -9.98 6.36
N ASP A 143 4.54 -8.79 6.94
CA ASP A 143 3.42 -7.88 6.65
C ASP A 143 3.37 -7.45 5.17
N PHE A 144 4.52 -7.21 4.55
CA PHE A 144 4.60 -6.93 3.11
C PHE A 144 4.39 -8.19 2.26
N ARG A 145 4.84 -9.36 2.70
CA ARG A 145 4.53 -10.62 2.02
C ARG A 145 3.03 -10.89 1.99
N GLN A 146 2.34 -10.65 3.09
CA GLN A 146 0.87 -10.75 3.14
C GLN A 146 0.21 -9.76 2.19
N LEU A 147 0.67 -8.51 2.13
CA LEU A 147 0.17 -7.51 1.18
C LEU A 147 0.37 -7.96 -0.27
N ILE A 148 1.54 -8.49 -0.60
CA ILE A 148 1.84 -9.04 -1.94
C ILE A 148 0.88 -10.18 -2.25
N GLY A 149 0.59 -11.07 -1.30
CA GLY A 149 -0.36 -12.17 -1.47
C GLY A 149 -1.78 -11.69 -1.74
N LEU A 150 -2.24 -10.66 -1.05
CA LEU A 150 -3.54 -10.04 -1.30
C LEU A 150 -3.59 -9.38 -2.68
N PHE A 151 -2.53 -8.70 -3.08
CA PHE A 151 -2.43 -8.11 -4.41
C PHE A 151 -2.40 -9.20 -5.52
N ASP A 152 -1.64 -10.27 -5.31
CA ASP A 152 -1.58 -11.40 -6.24
C ASP A 152 -2.98 -12.04 -6.44
N ALA A 153 -3.74 -12.19 -5.38
CA ALA A 153 -5.10 -12.73 -5.44
C ALA A 153 -6.04 -11.89 -6.33
N ILE A 154 -5.88 -10.57 -6.36
CA ILE A 154 -6.67 -9.67 -7.21
C ILE A 154 -5.99 -9.30 -8.53
N SER A 155 -4.79 -9.78 -8.76
CA SER A 155 -3.97 -9.41 -9.92
C SER A 155 -4.63 -9.68 -11.28
N PRO A 156 -5.46 -10.73 -11.49
CA PRO A 156 -6.18 -10.89 -12.75
C PRO A 156 -7.11 -9.70 -13.08
N ALA A 157 -7.85 -9.20 -12.10
CA ALA A 157 -8.74 -8.06 -12.27
C ALA A 157 -7.95 -6.74 -12.44
N VAL A 158 -6.86 -6.59 -11.71
CA VAL A 158 -5.92 -5.45 -11.85
C VAL A 158 -5.32 -5.44 -13.25
N LEU A 159 -4.85 -6.58 -13.74
CA LEU A 159 -4.28 -6.72 -15.09
C LEU A 159 -5.30 -6.35 -16.17
N ALA A 160 -6.52 -6.87 -16.10
CA ALA A 160 -7.58 -6.56 -17.06
C ALA A 160 -7.89 -5.05 -17.07
N THR A 161 -7.95 -4.42 -15.92
CA THR A 161 -8.17 -2.98 -15.80
C THR A 161 -6.99 -2.17 -16.34
N ALA A 162 -5.76 -2.60 -16.06
CA ALA A 162 -4.55 -1.96 -16.56
C ALA A 162 -4.47 -2.01 -18.09
N LYS A 163 -4.75 -3.15 -18.70
CA LYS A 163 -4.77 -3.30 -20.16
C LYS A 163 -5.75 -2.32 -20.82
N ARG A 164 -6.97 -2.19 -20.31
CA ARG A 164 -7.94 -1.20 -20.81
C ARG A 164 -7.45 0.24 -20.70
N LYS A 165 -6.73 0.54 -19.60
CA LYS A 165 -6.16 1.89 -19.43
C LYS A 165 -4.96 2.17 -20.33
N ILE A 166 -4.16 1.16 -20.63
CA ILE A 166 -3.02 1.27 -21.57
C ILE A 166 -3.55 1.55 -22.99
N GLU A 167 -4.60 0.88 -23.43
CA GLU A 167 -5.24 1.10 -24.73
C GLU A 167 -5.80 2.53 -24.89
N GLN A 168 -6.11 3.20 -23.77
CA GLN A 168 -6.62 4.57 -23.74
C GLN A 168 -5.52 5.65 -23.64
N LEU A 169 -4.23 5.25 -23.52
CA LEU A 169 -3.12 6.19 -23.51
C LEU A 169 -2.91 6.75 -24.93
N PRO A 170 -2.71 8.07 -25.10
CA PRO A 170 -2.33 8.64 -26.39
C PRO A 170 -0.99 8.06 -26.84
N SER A 171 -0.92 7.77 -28.14
CA SER A 171 0.31 7.31 -28.83
C SER A 171 1.42 8.34 -28.75
#